data_5b8fd419ff692739c46136cf9655302d
#
_entry.id   5b8fd419ff692739c46136cf9655302d
#
_cell.length_a   1.000
_cell.length_b   1.000
_cell.length_c   1.000
_cell.angle_alpha   90.00
_cell.angle_beta   90.00
_cell.angle_gamma   90.00
#
_symmetry.space_group_name_H-M   'P 1'
#
loop_
_entity.id
_entity.type
_entity.pdbx_description
1 polymer ?
#
loop_
_entity_poly.entity_id
_entity_poly.type
_entity_poly.pdbx_seq_one_letter_code
_entity_poly.pdbx_strand_id
1 'polypeptide(L)'
;MTPTAGLAIPTANRPEFTHHPFFSWQNGTPRGYFKLGDPGIAEFYKENGFVVLEDGLNPDEIDALNRETAAICRGDRGDVRGVDPALSSADDDETMRRYLCIHFPHKVSELMYETLAHPSIANVLTQTVGPNVKCMQSMLFIKASGKPGQAWHQDEFYIPTRDRSLVGGWIAMDDATVENGCLWVIPGSHKHGILWPQHQHIDRRFDCGSESVYFPYQDEDAVPVEVKKGSVVFFNGYLLHRSLPNYAPGGFRRSLVNHYMSAESLLPWHWGGAPNGSVAGLDYRDIVMIAGQDPYSWKGIEDKATAHVRASGEGGCGSPERNAEALKARNMVLDDEDEDDQHDH
;
A
#
# COMPACT_ATOMS: atom_id res chain seq x y z
N MET A 1 26.58 8.06 12.69
CA MET A 1 26.20 7.40 11.43
C MET A 1 25.82 8.51 10.47
N THR A 2 26.53 8.63 9.34
CA THR A 2 26.27 9.65 8.32
C THR A 2 24.88 9.46 7.73
N PRO A 3 24.09 10.53 7.50
CA PRO A 3 22.81 10.41 6.82
C PRO A 3 23.06 9.84 5.42
N THR A 4 22.34 8.78 5.06
CA THR A 4 22.34 8.22 3.72
C THR A 4 22.03 9.34 2.73
N ALA A 5 22.93 9.59 1.79
CA ALA A 5 22.72 10.53 0.71
C ALA A 5 21.44 10.13 -0.01
N GLY A 6 20.45 11.04 -0.04
CA GLY A 6 19.21 10.79 -0.75
C GLY A 6 19.53 10.42 -2.20
N LEU A 7 18.88 9.37 -2.69
CA LEU A 7 18.91 8.99 -4.10
C LEU A 7 18.72 10.24 -4.96
N ALA A 8 19.76 10.62 -5.71
CA ALA A 8 19.64 11.68 -6.69
C ALA A 8 18.61 11.22 -7.73
N ILE A 9 17.45 11.89 -7.76
CA ILE A 9 16.41 11.61 -8.74
C ILE A 9 16.99 12.00 -10.10
N PRO A 10 17.12 11.05 -11.04
CA PRO A 10 17.58 11.40 -12.37
C PRO A 10 16.53 12.26 -13.06
N THR A 11 16.82 13.52 -13.28
CA THR A 11 15.95 14.52 -13.92
C THR A 11 15.91 14.42 -15.45
N ALA A 12 16.36 13.33 -16.04
CA ALA A 12 16.34 13.19 -17.51
C ALA A 12 14.92 12.89 -17.99
N ASN A 13 14.45 13.62 -19.01
CA ASN A 13 13.26 13.31 -19.80
C ASN A 13 13.29 11.83 -20.19
N ARG A 14 12.46 11.02 -19.56
CA ARG A 14 12.33 9.59 -19.84
C ARG A 14 11.11 9.36 -20.73
N PRO A 15 11.28 9.09 -22.01
CA PRO A 15 10.18 8.78 -22.89
C PRO A 15 9.58 7.38 -22.65
N GLU A 16 10.30 6.49 -21.93
CA GLU A 16 9.93 5.09 -21.73
C GLU A 16 10.03 4.68 -20.26
N PHE A 17 9.10 3.85 -19.83
CA PHE A 17 9.11 3.19 -18.53
C PHE A 17 10.17 2.08 -18.52
N THR A 18 10.70 1.74 -17.33
CA THR A 18 11.59 0.57 -17.15
C THR A 18 13.02 0.69 -17.67
N HIS A 19 13.69 1.82 -17.42
CA HIS A 19 15.13 1.95 -17.77
C HIS A 19 16.08 1.25 -16.79
N HIS A 20 15.58 0.76 -15.65
CA HIS A 20 16.43 0.07 -14.70
C HIS A 20 16.89 -1.27 -15.29
N PRO A 21 18.20 -1.67 -15.16
CA PRO A 21 18.75 -2.89 -15.75
C PRO A 21 18.01 -4.19 -15.36
N PHE A 22 17.35 -4.19 -14.21
CA PHE A 22 16.50 -5.31 -13.76
C PHE A 22 15.41 -5.65 -14.79
N PHE A 23 14.82 -4.63 -15.44
CA PHE A 23 13.76 -4.78 -16.44
C PHE A 23 14.29 -5.00 -17.86
N SER A 24 15.48 -5.58 -18.02
CA SER A 24 16.02 -5.87 -19.35
C SER A 24 15.00 -6.67 -20.18
N TRP A 25 14.86 -6.25 -21.44
CA TRP A 25 13.83 -6.77 -22.34
C TRP A 25 13.98 -8.27 -22.60
N GLN A 26 12.86 -8.99 -22.56
CA GLN A 26 12.74 -10.37 -23.02
C GLN A 26 11.63 -10.41 -24.08
N ASN A 27 11.96 -10.90 -25.27
CA ASN A 27 11.01 -11.04 -26.38
C ASN A 27 10.23 -9.72 -26.72
N GLY A 28 10.87 -8.57 -26.57
CA GLY A 28 10.26 -7.29 -26.88
C GLY A 28 9.42 -6.67 -25.74
N THR A 29 9.34 -7.33 -24.59
CA THR A 29 8.62 -6.85 -23.40
C THR A 29 9.59 -6.64 -22.23
N PRO A 30 9.43 -5.61 -21.39
CA PRO A 30 10.23 -5.46 -20.19
C PRO A 30 10.01 -6.67 -19.26
N ARG A 31 11.09 -7.18 -18.70
CA ARG A 31 11.01 -8.29 -17.75
C ARG A 31 10.14 -7.90 -16.54
N GLY A 32 9.17 -8.76 -16.18
CA GLY A 32 8.25 -8.52 -15.05
C GLY A 32 6.97 -7.77 -15.42
N TYR A 33 6.84 -7.34 -16.69
CA TYR A 33 5.64 -6.75 -17.25
C TYR A 33 4.97 -7.78 -18.16
N PHE A 34 3.69 -7.99 -17.94
CA PHE A 34 2.89 -9.03 -18.61
C PHE A 34 1.56 -8.45 -19.09
N LYS A 35 1.03 -9.01 -20.14
CA LYS A 35 -0.36 -8.81 -20.53
C LYS A 35 -1.22 -9.96 -20.04
N LEU A 36 -2.51 -9.72 -19.97
CA LEU A 36 -3.45 -10.77 -19.57
C LEU A 36 -3.34 -11.98 -20.50
N GLY A 37 -3.07 -13.14 -19.90
CA GLY A 37 -2.86 -14.41 -20.63
C GLY A 37 -1.41 -14.71 -21.00
N ASP A 38 -0.46 -13.82 -20.75
CA ASP A 38 0.94 -14.11 -20.93
C ASP A 38 1.41 -15.23 -19.99
N PRO A 39 2.25 -16.16 -20.44
CA PRO A 39 2.83 -17.20 -19.58
C PRO A 39 3.91 -16.61 -18.65
N GLY A 40 4.11 -17.26 -17.50
CA GLY A 40 5.23 -16.95 -16.61
C GLY A 40 4.94 -15.94 -15.50
N ILE A 41 3.70 -15.46 -15.38
CA ILE A 41 3.29 -14.55 -14.31
C ILE A 41 3.59 -15.14 -12.92
N ALA A 42 3.14 -16.37 -12.68
CA ALA A 42 3.31 -17.06 -11.40
C ALA A 42 4.78 -17.30 -11.05
N GLU A 43 5.56 -17.75 -12.02
CA GLU A 43 7.00 -18.00 -11.86
C GLU A 43 7.77 -16.74 -11.57
N PHE A 44 7.47 -15.65 -12.30
CA PHE A 44 8.12 -14.37 -12.07
C PHE A 44 7.76 -13.79 -10.69
N TYR A 45 6.48 -13.84 -10.32
CA TYR A 45 6.00 -13.42 -9.01
C TYR A 45 6.67 -14.21 -7.88
N LYS A 46 6.72 -15.54 -8.00
CA LYS A 46 7.38 -16.41 -7.02
C LYS A 46 8.87 -16.11 -6.86
N GLU A 47 9.54 -15.78 -7.95
CA GLU A 47 10.99 -15.49 -7.94
C GLU A 47 11.27 -14.07 -7.40
N ASN A 48 10.48 -13.08 -7.79
CA ASN A 48 10.80 -11.67 -7.54
C ASN A 48 9.92 -11.01 -6.47
N GLY A 49 8.78 -11.62 -6.12
CA GLY A 49 7.84 -11.09 -5.13
C GLY A 49 6.89 -10.03 -5.66
N PHE A 50 6.96 -9.70 -6.94
CA PHE A 50 6.03 -8.78 -7.60
C PHE A 50 5.88 -9.11 -9.08
N VAL A 51 4.85 -8.55 -9.70
CA VAL A 51 4.60 -8.63 -11.14
C VAL A 51 3.71 -7.46 -11.57
N VAL A 52 3.89 -6.97 -12.78
CA VAL A 52 3.07 -5.92 -13.38
C VAL A 52 2.17 -6.54 -14.45
N LEU A 53 0.87 -6.32 -14.32
CA LEU A 53 -0.11 -6.56 -15.38
C LEU A 53 -0.33 -5.24 -16.10
N GLU A 54 0.12 -5.13 -17.36
CA GLU A 54 -0.16 -3.99 -18.22
C GLU A 54 -1.61 -4.01 -18.68
N ASP A 55 -2.21 -2.83 -18.85
CA ASP A 55 -3.58 -2.67 -19.34
C ASP A 55 -4.61 -3.54 -18.56
N GLY A 56 -4.39 -3.71 -17.25
CA GLY A 56 -5.27 -4.52 -16.41
C GLY A 56 -6.70 -3.94 -16.29
N LEU A 57 -6.82 -2.62 -16.30
CA LEU A 57 -8.06 -1.86 -16.44
C LEU A 57 -7.96 -0.94 -17.65
N ASN A 58 -9.07 -0.75 -18.35
CA ASN A 58 -9.11 0.14 -19.51
C ASN A 58 -9.20 1.64 -19.09
N PRO A 59 -8.97 2.58 -20.02
CA PRO A 59 -9.01 4.02 -19.71
C PRO A 59 -10.34 4.52 -19.14
N ASP A 60 -11.47 4.01 -19.62
CA ASP A 60 -12.80 4.44 -19.18
C ASP A 60 -13.07 4.00 -17.74
N GLU A 61 -12.61 2.80 -17.36
CA GLU A 61 -12.67 2.28 -15.99
C GLU A 61 -11.83 3.13 -15.05
N ILE A 62 -10.62 3.48 -15.44
CA ILE A 62 -9.75 4.36 -14.64
C ILE A 62 -10.35 5.77 -14.50
N ASP A 63 -10.91 6.32 -15.57
CA ASP A 63 -11.54 7.63 -15.51
C ASP A 63 -12.81 7.61 -14.63
N ALA A 64 -13.55 6.50 -14.61
CA ALA A 64 -14.65 6.30 -13.68
C ALA A 64 -14.17 6.23 -12.21
N LEU A 65 -13.12 5.49 -11.91
CA LEU A 65 -12.51 5.42 -10.58
C LEU A 65 -12.00 6.79 -10.12
N ASN A 66 -11.43 7.60 -11.01
CA ASN A 66 -10.97 8.95 -10.71
C ASN A 66 -12.14 9.89 -10.37
N ARG A 67 -13.23 9.84 -11.11
CA ARG A 67 -14.45 10.61 -10.78
C ARG A 67 -15.06 10.16 -9.46
N GLU A 68 -15.08 8.86 -9.20
CA GLU A 68 -15.57 8.29 -7.96
C GLU A 68 -14.73 8.72 -6.76
N THR A 69 -13.41 8.80 -6.91
CA THR A 69 -12.50 9.32 -5.89
C THR A 69 -12.86 10.75 -5.51
N ALA A 70 -13.09 11.63 -6.49
CA ALA A 70 -13.50 13.01 -6.23
C ALA A 70 -14.87 13.06 -5.53
N ALA A 71 -15.83 12.23 -5.95
CA ALA A 71 -17.16 12.16 -5.36
C ALA A 71 -17.10 11.74 -3.87
N ILE A 72 -16.27 10.76 -3.51
CA ILE A 72 -16.06 10.38 -2.10
C ILE A 72 -15.45 11.54 -1.32
N CYS A 73 -14.42 12.18 -1.87
CA CYS A 73 -13.74 13.32 -1.24
C CYS A 73 -14.65 14.53 -1.02
N ARG A 74 -15.67 14.74 -1.85
CA ARG A 74 -16.69 15.78 -1.67
C ARG A 74 -17.81 15.43 -0.69
N GLY A 75 -17.91 14.15 -0.29
CA GLY A 75 -19.01 13.66 0.55
C GLY A 75 -20.25 13.23 -0.22
N ASP A 76 -20.18 13.07 -1.56
CA ASP A 76 -21.30 12.67 -2.41
C ASP A 76 -21.70 11.18 -2.19
N ARG A 77 -20.94 10.45 -1.39
CA ARG A 77 -21.17 9.03 -1.07
C ARG A 77 -21.63 8.81 0.38
N GLY A 78 -22.26 9.81 0.98
CA GLY A 78 -22.80 9.74 2.33
C GLY A 78 -21.85 10.28 3.39
N ASP A 79 -22.18 10.01 4.65
CA ASP A 79 -21.38 10.47 5.80
C ASP A 79 -20.10 9.60 5.93
N VAL A 80 -19.03 10.08 5.31
CA VAL A 80 -17.71 9.45 5.37
C VAL A 80 -16.83 10.25 6.34
N ARG A 81 -16.38 9.59 7.39
CA ARG A 81 -15.52 10.23 8.40
C ARG A 81 -14.29 10.87 7.76
N GLY A 82 -13.98 12.10 8.14
CA GLY A 82 -12.82 12.87 7.68
C GLY A 82 -13.06 13.68 6.41
N VAL A 83 -14.23 13.57 5.79
CA VAL A 83 -14.63 14.45 4.70
C VAL A 83 -14.97 15.85 5.29
N ASP A 84 -14.42 16.89 4.67
CA ASP A 84 -14.72 18.27 5.02
C ASP A 84 -15.95 18.78 4.22
N PRO A 85 -17.10 19.03 4.87
CA PRO A 85 -18.30 19.50 4.18
C PRO A 85 -18.10 20.83 3.44
N ALA A 86 -17.12 21.64 3.83
CA ALA A 86 -16.81 22.90 3.17
C ALA A 86 -16.28 22.73 1.74
N LEU A 87 -15.81 21.52 1.38
CA LEU A 87 -15.29 21.20 0.06
C LEU A 87 -16.33 20.69 -0.93
N SER A 88 -17.59 20.58 -0.52
CA SER A 88 -18.66 20.03 -1.37
C SER A 88 -18.90 20.78 -2.68
N SER A 89 -18.51 22.06 -2.75
CA SER A 89 -18.63 22.92 -3.94
C SER A 89 -17.29 23.26 -4.61
N ALA A 90 -16.17 22.77 -4.10
CA ALA A 90 -14.86 22.96 -4.72
C ALA A 90 -14.72 22.09 -5.98
N ASP A 91 -13.76 22.45 -6.85
CA ASP A 91 -13.46 21.56 -7.98
C ASP A 91 -12.79 20.25 -7.49
N ASP A 92 -12.80 19.26 -8.36
CA ASP A 92 -12.34 17.92 -8.02
C ASP A 92 -10.87 17.88 -7.61
N ASP A 93 -10.02 18.61 -8.32
CA ASP A 93 -8.58 18.65 -8.07
C ASP A 93 -8.27 19.35 -6.75
N GLU A 94 -8.92 20.49 -6.49
CA GLU A 94 -8.78 21.23 -5.23
C GLU A 94 -9.22 20.35 -4.05
N THR A 95 -10.36 19.70 -4.19
CA THR A 95 -10.89 18.78 -3.18
C THR A 95 -9.92 17.65 -2.88
N MET A 96 -9.47 16.93 -3.93
CA MET A 96 -8.56 15.80 -3.75
C MET A 96 -7.21 16.20 -3.16
N ARG A 97 -6.69 17.41 -3.43
CA ARG A 97 -5.42 17.89 -2.85
C ARG A 97 -5.44 18.02 -1.33
N ARG A 98 -6.62 18.10 -0.71
CA ARG A 98 -6.76 18.19 0.75
C ARG A 98 -6.49 16.86 1.44
N TYR A 99 -6.56 15.75 0.73
CA TYR A 99 -6.49 14.41 1.28
C TYR A 99 -5.23 13.66 0.87
N LEU A 100 -4.86 12.67 1.69
CA LEU A 100 -3.76 11.74 1.42
C LEU A 100 -4.26 10.38 0.97
N CYS A 101 -5.31 9.88 1.61
CA CYS A 101 -5.88 8.59 1.26
C CYS A 101 -7.33 8.45 1.72
N ILE A 102 -8.01 7.48 1.13
CA ILE A 102 -9.30 6.96 1.53
C ILE A 102 -9.12 5.53 1.97
N HIS A 103 -9.48 5.20 3.20
CA HIS A 103 -9.49 3.83 3.70
C HIS A 103 -10.85 3.19 3.45
N PHE A 104 -10.86 1.95 3.00
CA PHE A 104 -12.06 1.15 2.73
C PHE A 104 -13.06 1.80 1.76
N PRO A 105 -12.62 2.40 0.62
CA PRO A 105 -13.53 3.04 -0.32
C PRO A 105 -14.60 2.09 -0.88
N HIS A 106 -14.32 0.79 -0.95
CA HIS A 106 -15.28 -0.23 -1.39
C HIS A 106 -16.55 -0.33 -0.51
N LYS A 107 -16.53 0.23 0.70
CA LYS A 107 -17.70 0.23 1.59
C LYS A 107 -18.70 1.35 1.32
N VAL A 108 -18.32 2.34 0.55
CA VAL A 108 -19.16 3.50 0.22
C VAL A 108 -19.32 3.71 -1.28
N SER A 109 -18.70 2.85 -2.09
CA SER A 109 -18.76 2.92 -3.55
C SER A 109 -18.90 1.52 -4.14
N GLU A 110 -19.98 1.30 -4.87
CA GLU A 110 -20.23 0.06 -5.60
C GLU A 110 -19.14 -0.18 -6.66
N LEU A 111 -18.74 0.87 -7.39
CA LEU A 111 -17.66 0.80 -8.38
C LEU A 111 -16.34 0.32 -7.76
N MET A 112 -15.98 0.86 -6.59
CA MET A 112 -14.77 0.44 -5.89
C MET A 112 -14.90 -1.01 -5.37
N TYR A 113 -16.11 -1.42 -4.97
CA TYR A 113 -16.40 -2.79 -4.56
C TYR A 113 -16.26 -3.78 -5.72
N GLU A 114 -16.88 -3.49 -6.87
CA GLU A 114 -16.78 -4.32 -8.06
C GLU A 114 -15.34 -4.45 -8.58
N THR A 115 -14.55 -3.38 -8.45
CA THR A 115 -13.13 -3.37 -8.84
C THR A 115 -12.29 -4.37 -8.03
N LEU A 116 -12.68 -4.73 -6.80
CA LEU A 116 -11.96 -5.73 -6.02
C LEU A 116 -11.86 -7.07 -6.77
N ALA A 117 -12.92 -7.47 -7.46
CA ALA A 117 -13.01 -8.73 -8.19
C ALA A 117 -12.92 -8.55 -9.72
N HIS A 118 -12.31 -7.46 -10.19
CA HIS A 118 -12.15 -7.24 -11.62
C HIS A 118 -11.52 -8.47 -12.29
N PRO A 119 -12.04 -8.95 -13.44
CA PRO A 119 -11.63 -10.22 -14.05
C PRO A 119 -10.12 -10.34 -14.30
N SER A 120 -9.47 -9.26 -14.72
CA SER A 120 -8.00 -9.26 -14.92
C SER A 120 -7.23 -9.43 -13.60
N ILE A 121 -7.72 -8.81 -12.53
CA ILE A 121 -7.13 -8.92 -11.19
C ILE A 121 -7.31 -10.33 -10.65
N ALA A 122 -8.55 -10.86 -10.69
CA ALA A 122 -8.85 -12.21 -10.24
C ALA A 122 -8.02 -13.28 -10.99
N ASN A 123 -7.78 -13.07 -12.30
CA ASN A 123 -6.96 -13.97 -13.11
C ASN A 123 -5.50 -14.06 -12.59
N VAL A 124 -4.87 -12.93 -12.27
CA VAL A 124 -3.49 -12.93 -11.74
C VAL A 124 -3.47 -13.48 -10.31
N LEU A 125 -4.43 -13.11 -9.48
CA LEU A 125 -4.49 -13.58 -8.09
C LEU A 125 -4.66 -15.11 -8.02
N THR A 126 -5.46 -15.70 -8.87
CA THR A 126 -5.61 -17.16 -8.88
C THR A 126 -4.35 -17.90 -9.30
N GLN A 127 -3.44 -17.26 -10.02
CA GLN A 127 -2.13 -17.81 -10.37
C GLN A 127 -1.07 -17.60 -9.27
N THR A 128 -1.17 -16.54 -8.48
CA THR A 128 -0.14 -16.14 -7.49
C THR A 128 -0.49 -16.56 -6.07
N VAL A 129 -1.77 -16.57 -5.71
CA VAL A 129 -2.27 -16.94 -4.37
C VAL A 129 -2.82 -18.36 -4.36
N GLY A 130 -3.59 -18.73 -5.39
CA GLY A 130 -4.27 -20.01 -5.49
C GLY A 130 -5.75 -19.85 -5.88
N PRO A 131 -6.52 -20.95 -6.00
CA PRO A 131 -7.86 -20.93 -6.56
C PRO A 131 -8.90 -20.20 -5.69
N ASN A 132 -8.64 -20.10 -4.38
CA ASN A 132 -9.55 -19.49 -3.41
C ASN A 132 -8.94 -18.20 -2.89
N VAL A 133 -9.49 -17.06 -3.29
CA VAL A 133 -8.95 -15.72 -2.98
C VAL A 133 -10.03 -14.86 -2.34
N LYS A 134 -9.66 -14.16 -1.27
CA LYS A 134 -10.48 -13.13 -0.63
C LYS A 134 -9.72 -11.81 -0.48
N CYS A 135 -10.46 -10.69 -0.48
CA CYS A 135 -9.97 -9.36 -0.20
C CYS A 135 -10.36 -8.96 1.23
N MET A 136 -9.48 -8.28 1.96
CA MET A 136 -9.75 -7.85 3.32
C MET A 136 -9.63 -6.34 3.52
N GLN A 137 -9.10 -5.62 2.56
CA GLN A 137 -8.87 -4.18 2.70
C GLN A 137 -8.72 -3.52 1.32
N SER A 138 -9.23 -2.31 1.20
CA SER A 138 -8.88 -1.41 0.11
C SER A 138 -8.41 -0.06 0.67
N MET A 139 -7.44 0.55 -0.01
CA MET A 139 -6.94 1.89 0.29
C MET A 139 -6.72 2.63 -1.02
N LEU A 140 -7.19 3.87 -1.10
CA LEU A 140 -6.93 4.72 -2.25
C LEU A 140 -5.99 5.85 -1.83
N PHE A 141 -4.82 5.91 -2.42
CA PHE A 141 -3.83 6.94 -2.17
C PHE A 141 -3.98 8.10 -3.16
N ILE A 142 -3.97 9.34 -2.62
CA ILE A 142 -4.09 10.59 -3.38
C ILE A 142 -2.77 11.35 -3.21
N LYS A 143 -1.77 11.00 -4.01
CA LYS A 143 -0.46 11.67 -3.93
C LYS A 143 -0.40 12.82 -4.92
N ALA A 144 -0.91 14.00 -4.53
CA ALA A 144 -0.74 15.23 -5.28
C ALA A 144 0.73 15.68 -5.28
N SER A 145 1.10 16.57 -6.19
CA SER A 145 2.43 17.22 -6.20
C SER A 145 2.79 17.75 -4.80
N GLY A 146 4.00 17.47 -4.35
CA GLY A 146 4.53 17.84 -3.03
C GLY A 146 4.10 16.94 -1.87
N LYS A 147 3.23 15.93 -2.09
CA LYS A 147 2.80 15.01 -1.02
C LYS A 147 3.85 13.95 -0.71
N PRO A 148 3.91 13.49 0.56
CA PRO A 148 4.91 12.53 1.01
C PRO A 148 4.77 11.15 0.37
N GLY A 149 5.84 10.37 0.48
CA GLY A 149 5.86 8.95 0.17
C GLY A 149 5.54 8.07 1.38
N GLN A 150 5.88 6.80 1.26
CA GLN A 150 5.90 5.82 2.33
C GLN A 150 7.31 5.23 2.44
N ALA A 151 7.85 5.15 3.65
CA ALA A 151 9.17 4.56 3.92
C ALA A 151 9.19 3.05 3.63
N TRP A 152 10.35 2.41 3.70
CA TRP A 152 10.48 0.97 3.55
C TRP A 152 9.59 0.21 4.52
N HIS A 153 8.76 -0.68 4.01
CA HIS A 153 7.88 -1.52 4.81
C HIS A 153 7.54 -2.84 4.11
N GLN A 154 6.88 -3.68 4.86
CA GLN A 154 6.30 -4.94 4.43
C GLN A 154 4.84 -4.97 4.87
N ASP A 155 3.91 -5.19 3.97
CA ASP A 155 2.47 -5.15 4.28
C ASP A 155 2.05 -6.22 5.28
N GLU A 156 2.68 -7.39 5.24
CA GLU A 156 2.44 -8.49 6.17
C GLU A 156 2.68 -8.08 7.64
N PHE A 157 3.51 -7.06 7.89
CA PHE A 157 3.70 -6.53 9.25
C PHE A 157 2.41 -5.92 9.81
N TYR A 158 1.63 -5.27 8.94
CA TYR A 158 0.38 -4.60 9.31
C TYR A 158 -0.85 -5.48 9.13
N ILE A 159 -0.78 -6.45 8.22
CA ILE A 159 -1.88 -7.34 7.82
C ILE A 159 -1.35 -8.78 7.88
N PRO A 160 -1.06 -9.34 9.07
CA PRO A 160 -0.48 -10.65 9.16
C PRO A 160 -1.46 -11.73 8.69
N THR A 161 -1.01 -12.58 7.78
CA THR A 161 -1.71 -13.78 7.36
C THR A 161 -1.05 -15.03 7.95
N ARG A 162 -1.79 -16.12 8.10
CA ARG A 162 -1.23 -17.34 8.71
C ARG A 162 -0.30 -18.11 7.79
N ASP A 163 -0.51 -17.97 6.50
CA ASP A 163 0.13 -18.73 5.44
C ASP A 163 1.02 -17.89 4.53
N ARG A 164 1.26 -16.62 4.89
CA ARG A 164 2.07 -15.66 4.13
C ARG A 164 1.52 -15.39 2.72
N SER A 165 0.19 -15.48 2.57
CA SER A 165 -0.48 -15.34 1.28
C SER A 165 -0.88 -13.91 0.94
N LEU A 166 -0.52 -12.93 1.76
CA LEU A 166 -0.87 -11.53 1.52
C LEU A 166 -0.29 -11.03 0.20
N VAL A 167 -1.17 -10.45 -0.61
CA VAL A 167 -0.83 -9.79 -1.88
C VAL A 167 -1.45 -8.41 -1.94
N GLY A 168 -0.62 -7.39 -2.15
CA GLY A 168 -1.09 -6.07 -2.55
C GLY A 168 -1.37 -6.04 -4.05
N GLY A 169 -2.56 -5.62 -4.45
CA GLY A 169 -2.92 -5.30 -5.84
C GLY A 169 -3.04 -3.79 -6.01
N TRP A 170 -2.00 -3.18 -6.55
CA TRP A 170 -1.84 -1.74 -6.68
C TRP A 170 -2.24 -1.29 -8.10
N ILE A 171 -3.42 -0.69 -8.25
CA ILE A 171 -3.98 -0.21 -9.52
C ILE A 171 -3.48 1.22 -9.76
N ALA A 172 -2.78 1.44 -10.85
CA ALA A 172 -2.32 2.76 -11.26
C ALA A 172 -3.49 3.57 -11.85
N MET A 173 -3.96 4.57 -11.12
CA MET A 173 -5.03 5.47 -11.58
C MET A 173 -4.48 6.68 -12.35
N ASP A 174 -3.18 6.91 -12.28
CA ASP A 174 -2.38 7.83 -13.09
C ASP A 174 -1.11 7.11 -13.52
N ASP A 175 -0.41 7.62 -14.55
CA ASP A 175 0.94 7.15 -14.85
C ASP A 175 1.80 7.32 -13.59
N ALA A 176 2.53 6.29 -13.22
CA ALA A 176 3.43 6.32 -12.08
C ALA A 176 4.88 6.26 -12.55
N THR A 177 5.64 7.29 -12.22
CA THR A 177 7.05 7.47 -12.58
C THR A 177 7.90 7.71 -11.35
N VAL A 178 9.20 7.63 -11.49
CA VAL A 178 10.14 8.01 -10.42
C VAL A 178 9.87 9.43 -9.93
N GLU A 179 9.57 10.35 -10.84
CA GLU A 179 9.37 11.76 -10.52
C GLU A 179 8.10 11.99 -9.66
N ASN A 180 7.00 11.28 -9.94
CA ASN A 180 5.75 11.46 -9.19
C ASN A 180 5.54 10.44 -8.07
N GLY A 181 6.57 9.63 -7.77
CA GLY A 181 6.60 8.73 -6.63
C GLY A 181 5.95 7.36 -6.89
N CYS A 182 6.39 6.65 -7.95
CA CYS A 182 6.07 5.25 -8.19
C CYS A 182 6.47 4.35 -7.02
N LEU A 183 6.09 3.08 -7.08
CA LEU A 183 6.60 2.07 -6.16
C LEU A 183 8.08 1.79 -6.42
N TRP A 184 8.82 1.52 -5.35
CA TRP A 184 10.15 0.95 -5.36
C TRP A 184 10.10 -0.37 -4.60
N VAL A 185 10.69 -1.40 -5.15
CA VAL A 185 10.72 -2.74 -4.56
C VAL A 185 12.15 -3.26 -4.49
N ILE A 186 12.39 -4.21 -3.58
CA ILE A 186 13.63 -5.00 -3.57
C ILE A 186 13.28 -6.40 -4.04
N PRO A 187 13.53 -6.75 -5.33
CA PRO A 187 13.15 -8.03 -5.89
C PRO A 187 13.74 -9.20 -5.10
N GLY A 188 12.90 -10.21 -4.81
CA GLY A 188 13.32 -11.39 -4.08
C GLY A 188 13.42 -11.24 -2.55
N SER A 189 13.25 -10.04 -2.00
CA SER A 189 13.34 -9.79 -0.54
C SER A 189 12.30 -10.57 0.27
N HIS A 190 11.16 -10.92 -0.32
CA HIS A 190 10.11 -11.74 0.30
C HIS A 190 10.56 -13.18 0.61
N LYS A 191 11.58 -13.71 -0.09
CA LYS A 191 12.06 -15.10 0.05
C LYS A 191 12.62 -15.42 1.43
N HIS A 192 13.11 -14.41 2.15
CA HIS A 192 13.55 -14.61 3.52
C HIS A 192 12.41 -15.00 4.46
N GLY A 193 11.17 -14.62 4.15
CA GLY A 193 10.02 -14.87 5.02
C GLY A 193 10.16 -14.24 6.41
N ILE A 194 10.92 -13.15 6.51
CA ILE A 194 11.21 -12.41 7.73
C ILE A 194 10.50 -11.08 7.66
N LEU A 195 9.79 -10.71 8.72
CA LEU A 195 9.32 -9.35 8.94
C LEU A 195 10.43 -8.57 9.65
N TRP A 196 10.98 -7.60 8.95
CA TRP A 196 12.10 -6.80 9.46
C TRP A 196 11.65 -5.86 10.58
N PRO A 197 12.51 -5.59 11.56
CA PRO A 197 12.17 -4.69 12.64
C PRO A 197 11.75 -3.32 12.14
N GLN A 198 10.78 -2.71 12.84
CA GLN A 198 10.33 -1.35 12.57
C GLN A 198 11.07 -0.37 13.47
N HIS A 199 11.55 0.70 12.89
CA HIS A 199 12.17 1.83 13.59
C HIS A 199 11.34 3.09 13.38
N GLN A 200 11.09 3.84 14.43
CA GLN A 200 10.40 5.13 14.33
C GLN A 200 11.35 6.20 13.82
N HIS A 201 10.86 7.07 12.95
CA HIS A 201 11.61 8.20 12.39
C HIS A 201 10.76 9.47 12.33
N ILE A 202 11.42 10.60 12.08
CA ILE A 202 10.83 11.92 11.95
C ILE A 202 11.00 12.51 10.55
N ASP A 203 11.35 11.67 9.56
CA ASP A 203 11.57 12.11 8.18
C ASP A 203 10.23 12.48 7.52
N ARG A 204 10.04 13.76 7.26
CA ARG A 204 8.82 14.33 6.67
C ARG A 204 8.63 14.01 5.19
N ARG A 205 9.62 13.37 4.56
CA ARG A 205 9.45 12.83 3.20
C ARG A 205 8.44 11.68 3.17
N PHE A 206 8.17 11.08 4.32
CA PHE A 206 7.28 9.93 4.45
C PHE A 206 6.09 10.24 5.36
N ASP A 207 4.93 9.74 4.95
CA ASP A 207 3.68 9.93 5.68
C ASP A 207 3.61 9.07 6.96
N CYS A 208 4.19 7.87 6.92
CA CYS A 208 4.27 6.97 8.07
C CYS A 208 5.59 7.20 8.81
N GLY A 209 5.52 7.39 10.12
CA GLY A 209 6.69 7.67 10.96
C GLY A 209 7.47 6.42 11.37
N SER A 210 7.30 5.30 10.70
CA SER A 210 8.02 4.05 10.97
C SER A 210 8.49 3.42 9.66
N GLU A 211 9.66 2.78 9.70
CA GLU A 211 10.24 2.08 8.56
C GLU A 211 10.88 0.75 8.96
N SER A 212 10.90 -0.20 8.05
CA SER A 212 11.67 -1.44 8.20
C SER A 212 13.17 -1.16 8.14
N VAL A 213 13.93 -1.74 9.08
CA VAL A 213 15.38 -1.55 9.19
C VAL A 213 16.10 -2.88 9.37
N TYR A 214 17.43 -2.87 9.26
CA TYR A 214 18.33 -4.01 9.45
C TYR A 214 18.16 -5.15 8.44
N PHE A 215 17.56 -4.90 7.31
CA PHE A 215 17.53 -5.85 6.20
C PHE A 215 18.89 -5.84 5.44
N PRO A 216 19.30 -6.97 4.82
CA PRO A 216 20.63 -7.12 4.21
C PRO A 216 20.68 -6.59 2.76
N TYR A 217 20.04 -5.45 2.50
CA TYR A 217 19.98 -4.84 1.17
C TYR A 217 20.45 -3.39 1.21
N GLN A 218 20.91 -2.90 0.06
CA GLN A 218 21.32 -1.53 -0.14
C GLN A 218 20.33 -0.79 -1.05
N ASP A 219 20.44 0.52 -1.14
CA ASP A 219 19.57 1.33 -2.01
C ASP A 219 19.71 0.96 -3.50
N GLU A 220 20.87 0.45 -3.91
CA GLU A 220 21.15 -0.02 -5.27
C GLU A 220 20.41 -1.31 -5.63
N ASP A 221 19.96 -2.08 -4.63
CA ASP A 221 19.12 -3.27 -4.85
C ASP A 221 17.66 -2.91 -5.12
N ALA A 222 17.29 -1.66 -4.90
CA ALA A 222 15.94 -1.17 -5.09
C ALA A 222 15.65 -0.84 -6.55
N VAL A 223 14.47 -1.27 -7.02
CA VAL A 223 14.04 -1.13 -8.40
C VAL A 223 12.77 -0.26 -8.47
N PRO A 224 12.75 0.82 -9.26
CA PRO A 224 11.53 1.59 -9.48
C PRO A 224 10.57 0.85 -10.39
N VAL A 225 9.31 0.71 -9.98
CA VAL A 225 8.25 0.09 -10.78
C VAL A 225 7.43 1.20 -11.43
N GLU A 226 7.90 1.68 -12.58
CA GLU A 226 7.20 2.70 -13.36
C GLU A 226 6.13 2.05 -14.23
N VAL A 227 4.90 2.56 -14.20
CA VAL A 227 3.76 1.95 -14.88
C VAL A 227 2.84 3.00 -15.51
N LYS A 228 2.13 2.62 -16.55
CA LYS A 228 1.04 3.41 -17.14
C LYS A 228 -0.24 3.27 -16.32
N LYS A 229 -1.10 4.30 -16.40
CA LYS A 229 -2.45 4.22 -15.85
C LYS A 229 -3.19 3.00 -16.40
N GLY A 230 -3.93 2.31 -15.55
CA GLY A 230 -4.60 1.06 -15.89
C GLY A 230 -3.77 -0.20 -15.65
N SER A 231 -2.46 -0.08 -15.45
CA SER A 231 -1.64 -1.22 -15.03
C SER A 231 -1.91 -1.58 -13.56
N VAL A 232 -1.70 -2.85 -13.22
CA VAL A 232 -1.81 -3.34 -11.84
C VAL A 232 -0.49 -3.99 -11.42
N VAL A 233 0.07 -3.50 -10.32
CA VAL A 233 1.25 -4.11 -9.70
C VAL A 233 0.79 -5.04 -8.58
N PHE A 234 1.08 -6.33 -8.71
CA PHE A 234 0.85 -7.30 -7.63
C PHE A 234 2.17 -7.53 -6.89
N PHE A 235 2.14 -7.46 -5.57
CA PHE A 235 3.34 -7.68 -4.76
C PHE A 235 3.03 -8.44 -3.47
N ASN A 236 3.97 -9.27 -3.07
CA ASN A 236 3.88 -10.12 -1.88
C ASN A 236 3.98 -9.29 -0.60
N GLY A 237 3.19 -9.63 0.41
CA GLY A 237 3.18 -8.93 1.70
C GLY A 237 4.54 -8.89 2.43
N TYR A 238 5.44 -9.84 2.15
CA TYR A 238 6.82 -9.85 2.66
C TYR A 238 7.82 -9.09 1.77
N LEU A 239 7.41 -8.58 0.61
CA LEU A 239 8.29 -7.81 -0.26
C LEU A 239 8.59 -6.46 0.38
N LEU A 240 9.87 -6.13 0.55
CA LEU A 240 10.29 -4.78 0.93
C LEU A 240 9.95 -3.81 -0.19
N HIS A 241 9.14 -2.81 0.14
CA HIS A 241 8.73 -1.78 -0.82
C HIS A 241 8.59 -0.42 -0.16
N ARG A 242 8.68 0.62 -0.96
CA ARG A 242 8.48 2.02 -0.56
C ARG A 242 7.92 2.85 -1.71
N SER A 243 7.54 4.09 -1.42
CA SER A 243 7.34 5.11 -2.45
C SER A 243 7.94 6.43 -2.00
N LEU A 244 8.55 7.17 -2.93
CA LEU A 244 9.09 8.50 -2.66
C LEU A 244 7.99 9.56 -2.74
N PRO A 245 8.23 10.80 -2.27
CA PRO A 245 7.31 11.90 -2.47
C PRO A 245 7.00 12.15 -3.95
N ASN A 246 5.89 12.80 -4.22
CA ASN A 246 5.60 13.29 -5.57
C ASN A 246 6.34 14.62 -5.79
N TYR A 247 7.42 14.59 -6.56
CA TYR A 247 8.23 15.74 -6.91
C TYR A 247 7.87 16.36 -8.27
N ALA A 248 6.90 15.79 -8.98
CA ALA A 248 6.43 16.37 -10.23
C ALA A 248 5.85 17.77 -10.00
N PRO A 249 5.98 18.70 -10.95
CA PRO A 249 5.57 20.10 -10.77
C PRO A 249 4.06 20.29 -10.65
N GLY A 250 3.28 19.23 -10.90
CA GLY A 250 1.82 19.26 -10.81
C GLY A 250 1.20 17.89 -10.93
N GLY A 251 -0.14 17.83 -10.93
CA GLY A 251 -0.90 16.59 -11.10
C GLY A 251 -0.94 15.71 -9.84
N PHE A 252 -1.26 14.46 -10.09
CA PHE A 252 -1.44 13.42 -9.06
C PHE A 252 -0.71 12.14 -9.45
N ARG A 253 -0.45 11.31 -8.46
CA ARG A 253 -0.21 9.89 -8.59
C ARG A 253 -1.19 9.17 -7.66
N ARG A 254 -2.38 8.87 -8.18
CA ARG A 254 -3.42 8.13 -7.46
C ARG A 254 -3.27 6.65 -7.69
N SER A 255 -3.59 5.88 -6.67
CA SER A 255 -3.60 4.42 -6.76
C SER A 255 -4.63 3.81 -5.83
N LEU A 256 -5.39 2.84 -6.34
CA LEU A 256 -6.26 2.00 -5.51
C LEU A 256 -5.50 0.72 -5.19
N VAL A 257 -5.25 0.49 -3.92
CA VAL A 257 -4.51 -0.68 -3.40
C VAL A 257 -5.48 -1.58 -2.65
N ASN A 258 -5.62 -2.78 -3.15
CA ASN A 258 -6.45 -3.80 -2.53
C ASN A 258 -5.56 -4.90 -1.94
N HIS A 259 -5.87 -5.37 -0.74
CA HIS A 259 -5.11 -6.43 -0.09
C HIS A 259 -5.89 -7.72 -0.12
N TYR A 260 -5.25 -8.74 -0.70
CA TYR A 260 -5.80 -10.06 -0.94
C TYR A 260 -5.03 -11.13 -0.18
N MET A 261 -5.69 -12.25 0.09
CA MET A 261 -5.05 -13.42 0.69
C MET A 261 -5.75 -14.69 0.22
N SER A 262 -5.16 -15.85 0.52
CA SER A 262 -5.84 -17.12 0.38
C SER A 262 -7.09 -17.17 1.27
N ALA A 263 -8.22 -17.59 0.71
CA ALA A 263 -9.43 -17.84 1.51
C ALA A 263 -9.24 -19.01 2.49
N GLU A 264 -8.21 -19.83 2.31
CA GLU A 264 -7.85 -20.93 3.21
C GLU A 264 -7.12 -20.46 4.47
N SER A 265 -6.80 -19.16 4.57
CA SER A 265 -6.22 -18.53 5.73
C SER A 265 -7.21 -17.62 6.44
N LEU A 266 -7.06 -17.47 7.75
CA LEU A 266 -7.78 -16.48 8.55
C LEU A 266 -6.82 -15.38 8.99
N LEU A 267 -7.33 -14.15 9.09
CA LEU A 267 -6.56 -13.07 9.71
C LEU A 267 -6.42 -13.33 11.21
N PRO A 268 -5.19 -13.39 11.74
CA PRO A 268 -5.00 -13.64 13.17
C PRO A 268 -5.25 -12.42 14.04
N TRP A 269 -5.65 -11.33 13.46
CA TRP A 269 -5.68 -10.04 14.11
C TRP A 269 -6.98 -9.69 14.81
N HIS A 270 -6.81 -9.09 15.97
CA HIS A 270 -7.89 -8.54 16.73
C HIS A 270 -7.45 -7.25 17.41
N TRP A 271 -8.11 -6.16 17.07
CA TRP A 271 -7.90 -4.88 17.74
C TRP A 271 -8.75 -4.84 19.02
N GLY A 272 -8.13 -5.07 20.16
CA GLY A 272 -8.81 -4.95 21.45
C GLY A 272 -9.12 -6.24 22.19
N GLY A 273 -8.45 -7.33 21.86
CA GLY A 273 -8.57 -8.63 22.53
C GLY A 273 -9.63 -9.55 21.89
N ALA A 274 -9.25 -10.79 21.61
CA ALA A 274 -10.17 -11.75 20.99
C ALA A 274 -11.31 -12.08 21.97
N PRO A 275 -12.58 -12.02 21.56
CA PRO A 275 -13.65 -12.60 22.35
C PRO A 275 -13.28 -14.05 22.67
N ASN A 276 -13.33 -14.45 23.92
CA ASN A 276 -12.99 -15.79 24.38
C ASN A 276 -11.52 -16.24 24.19
N GLY A 277 -10.58 -15.31 23.99
CA GLY A 277 -9.16 -15.62 23.87
C GLY A 277 -8.74 -16.39 22.60
N SER A 278 -9.64 -16.54 21.62
CA SER A 278 -9.35 -17.25 20.37
C SER A 278 -9.04 -16.29 19.23
N VAL A 279 -7.78 -16.22 18.82
CA VAL A 279 -7.35 -15.48 17.63
C VAL A 279 -7.76 -16.15 16.32
N ALA A 280 -8.38 -17.32 16.38
CA ALA A 280 -8.75 -18.13 15.22
C ALA A 280 -10.27 -18.26 15.04
N GLY A 281 -11.05 -17.52 15.82
CA GLY A 281 -12.51 -17.70 15.84
C GLY A 281 -13.21 -17.15 14.60
N LEU A 282 -12.84 -15.92 14.20
CA LEU A 282 -13.50 -15.16 13.12
C LEU A 282 -12.44 -14.45 12.28
N ASP A 283 -12.79 -14.07 11.07
CA ASP A 283 -12.11 -12.98 10.37
C ASP A 283 -12.67 -11.64 10.85
N TYR A 284 -11.81 -10.74 11.28
CA TYR A 284 -12.19 -9.44 11.89
C TYR A 284 -12.19 -8.27 10.92
N ARG A 285 -12.15 -8.53 9.64
CA ARG A 285 -12.25 -7.53 8.59
C ARG A 285 -13.39 -7.86 7.64
N ASP A 286 -13.77 -6.84 6.88
CA ASP A 286 -14.73 -6.97 5.81
C ASP A 286 -14.15 -7.82 4.68
N ILE A 287 -14.54 -9.08 4.66
CA ILE A 287 -14.02 -10.06 3.71
C ILE A 287 -14.93 -10.14 2.50
N VAL A 288 -14.33 -9.88 1.32
CA VAL A 288 -15.01 -10.02 0.03
C VAL A 288 -14.37 -11.19 -0.73
N MET A 289 -15.17 -12.16 -1.13
CA MET A 289 -14.71 -13.26 -1.98
C MET A 289 -14.42 -12.76 -3.40
N ILE A 290 -13.24 -13.10 -3.91
CA ILE A 290 -12.74 -12.71 -5.23
C ILE A 290 -12.82 -13.88 -6.20
N ALA A 291 -12.41 -15.06 -5.76
CA ALA A 291 -12.44 -16.27 -6.55
C ALA A 291 -12.59 -17.51 -5.65
N GLY A 292 -13.17 -18.58 -6.20
CA GLY A 292 -13.29 -19.86 -5.52
C GLY A 292 -14.27 -19.83 -4.34
N GLN A 293 -13.91 -20.50 -3.25
CA GLN A 293 -14.75 -20.69 -2.06
C GLN A 293 -13.96 -20.38 -0.79
N ASP A 294 -14.64 -19.87 0.22
CA ASP A 294 -14.08 -19.73 1.57
C ASP A 294 -14.43 -21.00 2.39
N PRO A 295 -13.44 -21.86 2.69
CA PRO A 295 -13.67 -23.06 3.48
C PRO A 295 -14.03 -22.76 4.94
N TYR A 296 -13.84 -21.52 5.38
CA TYR A 296 -14.12 -21.03 6.72
C TYR A 296 -15.37 -20.15 6.82
N SER A 297 -16.16 -20.04 5.75
CA SER A 297 -17.39 -19.24 5.73
C SER A 297 -18.34 -19.54 6.91
N TRP A 298 -18.32 -20.79 7.41
CA TRP A 298 -19.11 -21.21 8.57
C TRP A 298 -18.69 -20.57 9.90
N LYS A 299 -17.47 -20.02 9.99
CA LYS A 299 -16.98 -19.28 11.16
C LYS A 299 -17.53 -17.87 11.24
N GLY A 300 -17.95 -17.31 10.09
CA GLY A 300 -18.38 -15.93 9.97
C GLY A 300 -17.23 -14.92 10.00
N ILE A 301 -17.59 -13.70 9.77
CA ILE A 301 -16.73 -12.52 9.82
C ILE A 301 -17.30 -11.50 10.80
N GLU A 302 -16.44 -10.67 11.37
CA GLU A 302 -16.87 -9.51 12.15
C GLU A 302 -16.33 -8.25 11.49
N ASP A 303 -17.20 -7.55 10.77
CA ASP A 303 -16.83 -6.30 10.09
C ASP A 303 -16.70 -5.15 11.10
N LYS A 304 -15.45 -4.70 11.30
CA LYS A 304 -15.12 -3.55 12.16
C LYS A 304 -14.59 -2.37 11.40
N ALA A 305 -14.36 -2.52 10.10
CA ALA A 305 -13.79 -1.46 9.29
C ALA A 305 -14.87 -0.46 8.83
N THR A 306 -14.55 0.81 8.84
CA THR A 306 -15.40 1.88 8.33
C THR A 306 -14.64 2.74 7.34
N ALA A 307 -15.33 3.15 6.27
CA ALA A 307 -14.75 4.07 5.30
C ALA A 307 -14.37 5.39 5.99
N HIS A 308 -13.19 5.90 5.71
CA HIS A 308 -12.76 7.20 6.18
C HIS A 308 -11.73 7.83 5.25
N VAL A 309 -11.76 9.13 5.18
CA VAL A 309 -10.79 9.94 4.43
C VAL A 309 -9.79 10.53 5.41
N ARG A 310 -8.54 10.51 5.04
CA ARG A 310 -7.46 11.10 5.84
C ARG A 310 -6.94 12.36 5.18
N ALA A 311 -7.00 13.46 5.92
CA ALA A 311 -6.52 14.74 5.45
C ALA A 311 -4.99 14.80 5.35
N SER A 312 -4.51 15.72 4.54
CA SER A 312 -3.08 16.06 4.46
C SER A 312 -2.63 16.68 5.79
N GLY A 313 -1.61 16.12 6.40
CA GLY A 313 -1.09 16.57 7.71
C GLY A 313 -1.69 15.83 8.91
N GLU A 314 -2.77 15.07 8.74
CA GLU A 314 -3.20 14.10 9.75
C GLU A 314 -2.28 12.88 9.66
N GLY A 315 -1.37 12.78 10.60
CA GLY A 315 -0.43 11.67 10.61
C GLY A 315 -1.09 10.31 10.56
N GLY A 316 -0.56 9.43 9.71
CA GLY A 316 -0.94 8.02 9.60
C GLY A 316 -0.54 7.19 10.81
N CYS A 317 -0.21 5.91 10.61
CA CYS A 317 0.30 5.00 11.64
C CYS A 317 1.59 5.54 12.29
N GLY A 318 1.47 6.42 13.30
CA GLY A 318 2.61 7.08 13.91
C GLY A 318 3.21 8.16 13.00
N SER A 319 2.56 9.32 12.90
CA SER A 319 3.12 10.43 12.12
C SER A 319 4.48 10.87 12.68
N PRO A 320 5.36 11.43 11.84
CA PRO A 320 6.61 12.00 12.31
C PRO A 320 6.44 12.98 13.49
N GLU A 321 5.35 13.74 13.49
CA GLU A 321 5.01 14.68 14.58
C GLU A 321 4.67 13.94 15.88
N ARG A 322 3.81 12.92 15.83
CA ARG A 322 3.48 12.09 17.00
C ARG A 322 4.70 11.31 17.51
N ASN A 323 5.53 10.82 16.61
CA ASN A 323 6.77 10.17 16.99
C ASN A 323 7.76 11.14 17.65
N ALA A 324 7.84 12.39 17.18
CA ALA A 324 8.69 13.40 17.81
C ALA A 324 8.24 13.71 19.24
N GLU A 325 6.93 13.78 19.49
CA GLU A 325 6.38 13.94 20.85
C GLU A 325 6.63 12.72 21.72
N ALA A 326 6.42 11.52 21.20
CA ALA A 326 6.68 10.26 21.93
C ALA A 326 8.16 10.06 22.24
N LEU A 327 9.06 10.42 21.32
CA LEU A 327 10.50 10.36 21.54
C LEU A 327 10.97 11.37 22.60
N LYS A 328 10.39 12.58 22.60
CA LYS A 328 10.66 13.57 23.65
C LYS A 328 10.19 13.08 25.01
N ALA A 329 8.97 12.55 25.11
CA ALA A 329 8.44 12.01 26.35
C ALA A 329 9.29 10.85 26.88
N ARG A 330 9.78 9.96 26.00
CA ARG A 330 10.64 8.85 26.36
C ARG A 330 12.02 9.31 26.86
N ASN A 331 12.62 10.32 26.24
CA ASN A 331 13.90 10.88 26.67
C ASN A 331 13.75 11.58 28.03
N MET A 332 12.64 12.28 28.28
CA MET A 332 12.37 12.87 29.60
C MET A 332 12.28 11.82 30.70
N VAL A 333 11.67 10.65 30.42
CA VAL A 333 11.59 9.54 31.39
C VAL A 333 12.98 8.92 31.67
N LEU A 334 13.83 8.83 30.65
CA LEU A 334 15.20 8.30 30.82
C LEU A 334 16.11 9.26 31.59
N ASP A 335 15.93 10.57 31.38
CA ASP A 335 16.67 11.60 32.09
C ASP A 335 16.27 11.64 33.59
N ASP A 336 14.99 11.38 33.91
CA ASP A 336 14.50 11.28 35.31
C ASP A 336 14.98 10.00 36.02
N GLU A 337 15.15 8.88 35.33
CA GLU A 337 15.65 7.63 35.88
C GLU A 337 17.18 7.71 36.20
N ASP A 338 17.94 8.47 35.42
CA ASP A 338 19.38 8.68 35.64
C ASP A 338 19.68 9.66 36.83
N GLU A 339 18.72 10.53 37.20
CA GLU A 339 18.87 11.42 38.35
C GLU A 339 18.57 10.72 39.71
N ASP A 340 17.68 9.72 39.73
CA ASP A 340 17.35 9.00 40.98
C ASP A 340 18.41 7.97 41.43
N ASP A 341 19.27 7.49 40.50
CA ASP A 341 20.34 6.54 40.81
C ASP A 341 21.62 7.20 41.43
N GLN A 342 21.67 8.53 41.53
CA GLN A 342 22.83 9.25 42.11
C GLN A 342 22.68 9.61 43.60
N HIS A 343 21.59 9.23 44.24
CA HIS A 343 21.34 9.60 45.66
C HIS A 343 21.44 8.50 46.70
N ASP A 344 21.89 7.30 46.34
CA ASP A 344 22.17 6.21 47.31
C ASP A 344 23.60 5.69 47.21
N HIS A 345 24.57 6.51 47.72
CA HIS A 345 25.89 6.03 48.21
C HIS A 345 26.45 6.94 49.28
#